data_11209cf8107240d04517bdbedd9907cf
#
_entry.id   11209cf8107240d04517bdbedd9907cf
#
_cell.length_a   1.000
_cell.length_b   1.000
_cell.length_c   1.000
_cell.angle_alpha   90.00
_cell.angle_beta   90.00
_cell.angle_gamma   90.00
#
_symmetry.space_group_name_H-M   'P 1'
#
loop_
_entity.id
_entity.type
_entity.pdbx_description
1 polymer ?
#
loop_
_entity_poly.entity_id
_entity_poly.type
_entity_poly.pdbx_seq_one_letter_code
_entity_poly.pdbx_strand_id
1 'polypeptide(L)'
;MDKNSKIYVAGEGGYLWFTAMICPCGCGEILYMNLNQENRPNWRIEIHNDRTVTLFPSVNRTIGCRSHFYVRKGQIQWCQTTIY
;
A
#
# COMPACT_ATOMS: atom_id res chain seq x y z
N MET A 1 -5.78 19.50 0.17
CA MET A 1 -5.66 18.10 0.50
C MET A 1 -4.66 17.42 -0.41
N ASP A 2 -3.77 16.72 0.17
CA ASP A 2 -2.76 16.04 -0.61
C ASP A 2 -3.36 14.79 -1.21
N LYS A 3 -3.36 14.74 -2.53
CA LYS A 3 -3.89 13.58 -3.25
C LYS A 3 -2.87 12.50 -3.44
N ASN A 4 -1.61 12.82 -3.18
CA ASN A 4 -0.53 11.88 -3.42
C ASN A 4 -0.04 11.35 -2.08
N SER A 5 -0.40 10.14 -1.79
CA SER A 5 0.11 9.49 -0.61
C SER A 5 1.58 9.18 -0.83
N LYS A 6 2.39 9.51 0.16
CA LYS A 6 3.80 9.18 0.12
C LYS A 6 3.96 7.72 0.50
N ILE A 7 4.66 7.01 -0.34
CA ILE A 7 4.92 5.60 -0.13
C ILE A 7 6.41 5.42 -0.03
N TYR A 8 6.84 4.84 1.07
CA TYR A 8 8.25 4.59 1.33
C TYR A 8 8.53 3.13 1.08
N VAL A 9 9.64 2.86 0.41
CA VAL A 9 10.05 1.49 0.12
C VAL A 9 11.37 1.27 0.81
N ALA A 10 11.43 0.26 1.65
CA ALA A 10 12.64 -0.09 2.36
C ALA A 10 13.22 -1.37 1.80
N GLY A 11 14.54 -1.37 1.60
CA GLY A 11 15.22 -2.53 1.08
C GLY A 11 16.69 -2.24 0.97
N GLU A 12 17.45 -3.23 0.53
CA GLU A 12 18.90 -3.09 0.42
C GLU A 12 19.42 -4.12 -0.57
N GLY A 13 20.37 -3.68 -1.40
CA GLY A 13 21.06 -4.60 -2.31
C GLY A 13 20.14 -5.32 -3.29
N GLY A 14 19.10 -4.66 -3.75
CA GLY A 14 18.16 -5.25 -4.68
C GLY A 14 17.03 -6.02 -4.02
N TYR A 15 17.09 -6.18 -2.72
CA TYR A 15 16.01 -6.82 -1.98
C TYR A 15 15.11 -5.77 -1.37
N LEU A 16 13.82 -5.93 -1.56
CA LEU A 16 12.83 -5.04 -0.99
C LEU A 16 12.18 -5.73 0.20
N TRP A 17 12.17 -5.05 1.34
CA TRP A 17 11.69 -5.61 2.60
C TRP A 17 10.23 -5.30 2.83
N PHE A 18 9.87 -4.02 2.74
CA PHE A 18 8.50 -3.61 2.97
C PHE A 18 8.25 -2.24 2.36
N THR A 19 6.99 -1.89 2.24
CA THR A 19 6.59 -0.51 1.97
C THR A 19 5.87 0.01 3.19
N ALA A 20 5.90 1.33 3.35
CA ALA A 20 5.19 1.99 4.44
C ALA A 20 4.47 3.20 3.88
N MET A 21 3.26 3.44 4.37
CA MET A 21 2.49 4.61 3.98
C MET A 21 1.54 4.98 5.10
N ILE A 22 1.17 6.25 5.13
CA ILE A 22 0.13 6.70 6.05
C ILE A 22 -1.20 6.30 5.44
N CYS A 23 -2.09 5.74 6.25
CA CYS A 23 -3.38 5.30 5.76
C CYS A 23 -4.12 6.45 5.09
N PRO A 24 -4.57 6.27 3.85
CA PRO A 24 -5.17 7.38 3.10
C PRO A 24 -6.54 7.79 3.61
N CYS A 25 -7.12 7.05 4.54
CA CYS A 25 -8.41 7.44 5.10
C CYS A 25 -8.30 8.62 6.07
N GLY A 26 -7.08 8.97 6.48
CA GLY A 26 -6.87 10.08 7.41
C GLY A 26 -6.84 9.68 8.86
N CYS A 27 -6.83 8.38 9.16
CA CYS A 27 -6.83 7.93 10.55
C CYS A 27 -5.48 8.12 11.25
N GLY A 28 -4.42 8.43 10.49
CA GLY A 28 -3.09 8.66 11.05
C GLY A 28 -2.26 7.41 11.25
N GLU A 29 -2.80 6.26 10.97
CA GLU A 29 -2.06 5.01 11.11
C GLU A 29 -1.02 4.85 10.02
N ILE A 30 0.11 4.27 10.38
CA ILE A 30 1.13 3.93 9.40
C ILE A 30 0.95 2.47 9.03
N LEU A 31 0.85 2.20 7.73
CA LEU A 31 0.66 0.85 7.23
C LEU A 31 1.98 0.33 6.69
N TYR A 32 2.27 -0.91 7.04
CA TYR A 32 3.45 -1.61 6.55
C TYR A 32 3.01 -2.78 5.70
N MET A 33 3.48 -2.85 4.48
CA MET A 33 3.18 -3.96 3.59
C MET A 33 4.44 -4.75 3.35
N ASN A 34 4.45 -5.99 3.80
CA ASN A 34 5.59 -6.87 3.69
C ASN A 34 5.83 -7.26 2.23
N LEU A 35 7.04 -7.07 1.75
CA LEU A 35 7.41 -7.43 0.39
C LEU A 35 8.19 -8.75 0.33
N ASN A 36 8.47 -9.34 1.48
CA ASN A 36 9.15 -10.62 1.53
C ASN A 36 8.15 -11.72 1.21
N GLN A 37 8.37 -12.41 0.10
CA GLN A 37 7.44 -13.41 -0.40
C GLN A 37 7.43 -14.69 0.43
N GLU A 38 8.38 -14.85 1.34
CA GLU A 38 8.43 -16.02 2.19
C GLU A 38 7.50 -15.94 3.38
N ASN A 39 6.98 -14.75 3.66
CA ASN A 39 6.07 -14.54 4.78
C ASN A 39 4.72 -14.09 4.27
N ARG A 40 3.68 -14.36 5.03
CA ARG A 40 2.32 -13.96 4.69
C ARG A 40 1.72 -13.13 5.81
N PRO A 41 0.91 -12.13 5.47
CA PRO A 41 0.59 -11.70 4.11
C PRO A 41 1.77 -10.99 3.45
N ASN A 42 1.79 -10.98 2.14
CA ASN A 42 2.83 -10.26 1.41
C ASN A 42 2.23 -9.55 0.21
N TRP A 43 2.99 -8.57 -0.28
CA TRP A 43 2.60 -7.78 -1.42
C TRP A 43 3.73 -7.78 -2.43
N ARG A 44 3.41 -7.47 -3.67
CA ARG A 44 4.40 -7.23 -4.71
C ARG A 44 4.31 -5.76 -5.09
N ILE A 45 5.43 -5.19 -5.42
CA ILE A 45 5.49 -3.78 -5.80
C ILE A 45 6.02 -3.67 -7.23
N GLU A 46 5.46 -2.74 -7.96
CA GLU A 46 5.92 -2.40 -9.28
C GLU A 46 6.26 -0.92 -9.27
N ILE A 47 7.50 -0.59 -9.63
CA ILE A 47 7.95 0.79 -9.65
C ILE A 47 7.98 1.23 -11.10
N HIS A 48 7.26 2.30 -11.38
CA HIS A 48 7.12 2.82 -12.74
C HIS A 48 8.18 3.87 -13.06
N ASN A 49 8.31 4.17 -14.34
CA ASN A 49 9.33 5.12 -14.79
C ASN A 49 9.16 6.52 -14.21
N ASP A 50 7.94 6.90 -13.90
CA ASP A 50 7.66 8.22 -13.32
C ASP A 50 7.79 8.20 -11.79
N ARG A 51 8.35 7.14 -11.23
CA ARG A 51 8.58 6.95 -9.81
C ARG A 51 7.30 6.69 -9.01
N THR A 52 6.20 6.47 -9.67
CA THR A 52 5.02 6.01 -8.98
C THR A 52 5.11 4.50 -8.76
N VAL A 53 4.32 3.99 -7.83
CA VAL A 53 4.35 2.57 -7.52
C VAL A 53 2.94 2.00 -7.57
N THR A 54 2.89 0.72 -7.88
CA THR A 54 1.66 -0.06 -7.82
C THR A 54 1.89 -1.22 -6.88
N LEU A 55 0.94 -1.46 -6.02
CA LEU A 55 0.99 -2.58 -5.07
C LEU A 55 -0.02 -3.65 -5.47
N PHE A 56 0.38 -4.89 -5.33
CA PHE A 56 -0.46 -6.06 -5.59
C PHE A 56 -0.43 -6.96 -4.35
N PRO A 57 -1.53 -7.45 -3.87
CA PRO A 57 -2.91 -7.10 -4.22
C PRO A 57 -3.35 -5.81 -3.53
N SER A 58 -4.64 -5.66 -3.28
CA SER A 58 -5.15 -4.50 -2.57
C SER A 58 -4.72 -4.51 -1.12
N VAL A 59 -4.79 -3.34 -0.49
CA VAL A 59 -4.58 -3.21 0.95
C VAL A 59 -5.95 -3.27 1.61
N ASN A 60 -6.14 -4.26 2.45
CA ASN A 60 -7.41 -4.48 3.12
C ASN A 60 -7.16 -4.52 4.61
N ARG A 61 -7.61 -3.50 5.31
CA ARG A 61 -7.44 -3.42 6.75
C ARG A 61 -8.64 -4.04 7.43
N THR A 62 -8.37 -5.02 8.27
CA THR A 62 -9.44 -5.71 8.99
C THR A 62 -9.65 -5.15 10.39
N ILE A 63 -8.76 -4.25 10.82
CA ILE A 63 -8.81 -3.62 12.13
C ILE A 63 -8.71 -2.11 11.95
N GLY A 64 -9.18 -1.37 12.90
CA GLY A 64 -9.09 0.09 12.88
C GLY A 64 -10.07 0.68 11.88
N CYS A 65 -9.58 1.43 10.94
CA CYS A 65 -10.45 2.13 9.99
C CYS A 65 -11.08 1.22 8.94
N ARG A 66 -10.58 -0.01 8.82
CA ARG A 66 -11.09 -1.00 7.88
C ARG A 66 -11.07 -0.53 6.43
N SER A 67 -10.10 0.28 6.09
CA SER A 67 -9.95 0.77 4.72
C SER A 67 -9.58 -0.36 3.79
N HIS A 68 -10.12 -0.32 2.58
CA HIS A 68 -9.79 -1.26 1.53
C HIS A 68 -9.56 -0.48 0.25
N PHE A 69 -8.35 -0.59 -0.28
CA PHE A 69 -7.99 0.21 -1.44
C PHE A 69 -6.88 -0.45 -2.23
N TYR A 70 -6.75 -0.03 -3.48
CA TYR A 70 -5.61 -0.37 -4.33
C TYR A 70 -4.68 0.81 -4.42
N VAL A 71 -3.39 0.53 -4.53
CA VAL A 71 -2.40 1.56 -4.87
C VAL A 71 -1.98 1.29 -6.30
N ARG A 72 -2.33 2.18 -7.20
CA ARG A 72 -2.02 2.04 -8.62
C ARG A 72 -1.41 3.32 -9.14
N LYS A 73 -0.15 3.20 -9.61
CA LYS A 73 0.60 4.34 -10.12
C LYS A 73 0.57 5.52 -9.16
N GLY A 74 0.79 5.23 -7.89
CA GLY A 74 0.85 6.23 -6.84
C GLY A 74 -0.49 6.80 -6.41
N GLN A 75 -1.58 6.31 -6.95
CA GLN A 75 -2.91 6.80 -6.63
C GLN A 75 -3.69 5.76 -5.85
N ILE A 76 -4.52 6.27 -4.96
CA ILE A 76 -5.37 5.42 -4.14
C ILE A 76 -6.69 5.21 -4.87
N GLN A 77 -7.03 3.95 -5.08
CA GLN A 77 -8.32 3.58 -5.65
C GLN A 77 -9.09 2.83 -4.60
N TRP A 78 -10.10 3.48 -4.06
CA TRP A 78 -10.91 2.89 -3.00
C TRP A 78 -11.73 1.74 -3.55
N CYS A 79 -11.73 0.63 -2.80
CA CYS A 79 -12.62 -0.47 -3.12
C CYS A 79 -13.96 -0.16 -2.50
N GLN A 80 -15.01 -0.36 -3.27
CA GLN A 80 -16.33 -0.26 -2.73
C GLN A 80 -16.61 -1.51 -1.94
N THR A 81 -16.96 -1.30 -0.68
CA THR A 81 -17.48 -2.38 0.11
C THR A 81 -18.96 -2.35 -0.07
N THR A 82 -19.44 -3.26 -0.81
CA THR A 82 -20.86 -3.34 -1.01
C THR A 82 -21.43 -4.22 0.05
N ILE A 83 -22.25 -3.65 0.83
CA ILE A 83 -22.90 -4.41 1.88
C ILE A 83 -24.37 -4.29 1.68
N TYR A 84 -24.92 -5.35 1.72
CA TYR A 84 -26.38 -5.38 1.64
C TYR A 84 -26.88 -6.49 2.40
#